data_eb76fe835f0b78c0f24dadaa0c5ff634
#
_entry.id   eb76fe835f0b78c0f24dadaa0c5ff634
#
_cell.length_a   1.000
_cell.length_b   1.000
_cell.length_c   1.000
_cell.angle_alpha   90.00
_cell.angle_beta   90.00
_cell.angle_gamma   90.00
#
_symmetry.space_group_name_H-M   'P 1'
#
loop_
_entity.id
_entity.type
_entity.pdbx_description
1 polymer ?
#
loop_
_entity_poly.entity_id
_entity_poly.type
_entity_poly.pdbx_seq_one_letter_code
_entity_poly.pdbx_strand_id
1 'polypeptide(L)'
;MKHAARCLQNCPTLTNAISLRSPTSYYIRVAARSGKSEKEAKPLAVKEKIRVRLKSYDHKLIDAAAEKIVDVAKRNGTEVSGPIPLPTDKEIITILRAVHKYKDSREQFELRTHKRLIDIIKPSQKTIDALMSVELPAGVEIEIKL
;
A
#
# COMPACT_ATOMS: atom_id res chain seq x y z
N MET A 1 -2.84 -8.32 54.01
CA MET A 1 -2.90 -9.77 54.36
C MET A 1 -2.76 -10.58 53.08
N LYS A 2 -1.63 -11.35 53.03
CA LYS A 2 -1.41 -12.57 52.23
C LYS A 2 -1.71 -12.47 50.71
N HIS A 3 -0.72 -12.31 49.84
CA HIS A 3 0.10 -13.36 49.23
C HIS A 3 1.26 -12.71 48.44
N ALA A 4 2.38 -12.56 49.09
CA ALA A 4 3.69 -12.54 48.46
C ALA A 4 4.27 -13.94 48.66
N ALA A 5 4.73 -14.57 47.59
CA ALA A 5 5.73 -15.63 47.54
C ALA A 5 5.42 -16.64 46.45
N ARG A 6 6.19 -16.58 45.37
CA ARG A 6 6.72 -17.74 44.64
C ARG A 6 7.32 -17.28 43.29
N CYS A 7 8.56 -16.90 43.34
CA CYS A 7 9.44 -16.93 42.17
C CYS A 7 10.91 -16.91 42.63
N LEU A 8 11.31 -17.99 43.24
CA LEU A 8 12.75 -18.27 43.53
C LEU A 8 12.91 -19.78 43.45
N GLN A 9 13.24 -20.30 42.28
CA GLN A 9 13.87 -21.62 42.11
C GLN A 9 14.08 -21.80 40.59
N ASN A 10 15.28 -21.49 40.16
CA ASN A 10 16.13 -22.26 39.25
C ASN A 10 17.22 -21.37 38.65
N CYS A 11 18.26 -21.16 39.45
CA CYS A 11 19.58 -20.85 38.93
C CYS A 11 20.42 -22.14 39.06
N PRO A 12 20.92 -22.73 38.00
CA PRO A 12 22.00 -23.70 38.11
C PRO A 12 23.33 -22.97 38.18
N THR A 13 24.03 -23.32 39.20
CA THR A 13 25.38 -22.96 39.63
C THR A 13 26.42 -23.17 38.52
N LEU A 14 27.20 -22.14 38.29
CA LEU A 14 28.50 -22.16 37.61
C LEU A 14 29.53 -22.86 38.50
N THR A 15 30.02 -24.01 38.10
CA THR A 15 31.24 -24.56 38.60
C THR A 15 32.35 -24.50 37.55
N ASN A 16 33.39 -23.80 37.93
CA ASN A 16 34.66 -23.65 37.27
C ASN A 16 35.31 -24.99 36.87
N ALA A 17 35.84 -25.04 35.67
CA ALA A 17 37.04 -25.82 35.38
C ALA A 17 37.85 -25.11 34.31
N ILE A 18 38.84 -24.39 34.77
CA ILE A 18 39.96 -23.88 33.98
C ILE A 18 40.82 -25.10 33.61
N SER A 19 40.89 -25.44 32.35
CA SER A 19 41.90 -26.34 31.82
C SER A 19 42.67 -25.62 30.72
N LEU A 20 43.90 -25.25 31.10
CA LEU A 20 44.94 -24.77 30.22
C LEU A 20 45.38 -25.92 29.29
N ARG A 21 45.19 -25.77 27.99
CA ARG A 21 45.96 -26.50 26.97
C ARG A 21 46.24 -25.60 25.76
N SER A 22 47.52 -25.47 25.56
CA SER A 22 48.43 -24.94 24.54
C SER A 22 47.89 -24.69 23.12
N PRO A 23 48.47 -23.67 22.47
CA PRO A 23 48.14 -23.26 21.12
C PRO A 23 48.99 -24.02 20.11
N THR A 24 48.41 -24.85 19.29
CA THR A 24 49.10 -25.31 18.07
C THR A 24 48.08 -25.71 17.00
N SER A 25 48.33 -25.15 15.82
CA SER A 25 47.78 -25.55 14.55
C SER A 25 46.46 -24.91 14.13
N TYR A 26 46.57 -23.68 13.63
CA TYR A 26 45.64 -23.12 12.66
C TYR A 26 45.83 -23.83 11.30
N TYR A 27 45.19 -24.94 11.09
CA TYR A 27 44.89 -25.37 9.72
C TYR A 27 43.47 -25.08 9.42
N ILE A 28 43.33 -24.04 8.65
CA ILE A 28 42.11 -23.59 7.94
C ILE A 28 41.55 -24.78 7.14
N ARG A 29 40.54 -25.43 7.68
CA ARG A 29 39.64 -26.24 6.86
C ARG A 29 38.55 -25.31 6.35
N VAL A 30 38.83 -24.71 5.22
CA VAL A 30 37.77 -24.13 4.36
C VAL A 30 36.87 -25.29 3.91
N ALA A 31 35.87 -25.62 4.71
CA ALA A 31 34.80 -26.47 4.27
C ALA A 31 33.95 -25.62 3.32
N ALA A 32 34.10 -25.93 2.05
CA ALA A 32 33.24 -25.47 0.99
C ALA A 32 31.78 -25.82 1.35
N ARG A 33 31.04 -24.89 1.89
CA ARG A 33 29.58 -24.92 1.88
C ARG A 33 29.08 -24.43 0.53
N SER A 34 29.24 -25.26 -0.47
CA SER A 34 28.47 -25.20 -1.70
C SER A 34 27.06 -25.68 -1.38
N GLY A 35 26.19 -24.76 -1.16
CA GLY A 35 24.79 -24.99 -0.86
C GLY A 35 24.04 -23.69 -0.87
N LYS A 36 24.43 -22.80 -1.79
CA LYS A 36 23.61 -21.66 -2.15
C LYS A 36 22.46 -22.22 -2.97
N SER A 37 21.33 -22.54 -2.32
CA SER A 37 20.08 -22.68 -3.01
C SER A 37 19.82 -21.31 -3.66
N GLU A 38 20.15 -21.21 -4.92
CA GLU A 38 19.59 -20.20 -5.80
C GLU A 38 18.08 -20.38 -5.69
N LYS A 39 17.48 -19.54 -4.87
CA LYS A 39 16.06 -19.29 -4.99
C LYS A 39 15.93 -18.71 -6.39
N GLU A 40 15.54 -19.56 -7.32
CA GLU A 40 15.09 -19.15 -8.63
C GLU A 40 14.08 -18.02 -8.38
N ALA A 41 14.54 -16.77 -8.60
CA ALA A 41 13.64 -15.65 -8.72
C ALA A 41 12.77 -16.00 -9.92
N LYS A 42 11.55 -16.52 -9.65
CA LYS A 42 10.51 -16.66 -10.67
C LYS A 42 10.51 -15.34 -11.41
N PRO A 43 10.72 -15.34 -12.73
CA PRO A 43 10.59 -14.12 -13.50
C PRO A 43 9.21 -13.57 -13.13
N LEU A 44 9.16 -12.37 -12.59
CA LEU A 44 7.92 -11.64 -12.40
C LEU A 44 7.38 -11.45 -13.82
N ALA A 45 6.53 -12.40 -14.24
CA ALA A 45 5.78 -12.25 -15.47
C ALA A 45 5.09 -10.90 -15.31
N VAL A 46 5.48 -9.93 -16.11
CA VAL A 46 4.84 -8.63 -16.19
C VAL A 46 3.42 -8.95 -16.64
N LYS A 47 2.54 -9.11 -15.66
CA LYS A 47 1.12 -9.30 -15.95
C LYS A 47 0.66 -7.96 -16.49
N GLU A 48 0.28 -7.95 -17.74
CA GLU A 48 -0.37 -6.80 -18.35
C GLU A 48 -1.51 -6.38 -17.46
N LYS A 49 -1.44 -5.16 -16.92
CA LYS A 49 -2.45 -4.62 -16.03
C LYS A 49 -2.77 -3.20 -16.43
N ILE A 50 -4.04 -2.89 -16.47
CA ILE A 50 -4.52 -1.53 -16.65
C ILE A 50 -4.79 -0.93 -15.28
N ARG A 51 -4.26 0.25 -15.06
CA ARG A 51 -4.44 1.01 -13.86
C ARG A 51 -5.33 2.20 -14.11
N VAL A 52 -6.52 2.17 -13.52
CA VAL A 52 -7.52 3.23 -13.60
C VAL A 52 -7.46 4.06 -12.34
N ARG A 53 -7.26 5.37 -12.49
CA ARG A 53 -7.31 6.34 -11.41
C ARG A 53 -8.52 7.22 -11.59
N LEU A 54 -9.33 7.33 -10.55
CA LEU A 54 -10.49 8.20 -10.48
C LEU A 54 -10.18 9.38 -9.57
N LYS A 55 -10.60 10.58 -9.96
CA LYS A 55 -10.51 11.79 -9.14
C LYS A 55 -11.86 12.49 -9.13
N SER A 56 -12.28 12.98 -8.00
CA SER A 56 -13.49 13.79 -7.86
C SER A 56 -13.44 14.62 -6.59
N TYR A 57 -14.17 15.71 -6.57
CA TYR A 57 -14.38 16.52 -5.37
C TYR A 57 -15.40 15.90 -4.43
N ASP A 58 -16.31 15.07 -4.96
CA ASP A 58 -17.38 14.44 -4.21
C ASP A 58 -17.10 12.94 -3.97
N HIS A 59 -17.10 12.53 -2.70
CA HIS A 59 -16.82 11.14 -2.35
C HIS A 59 -17.93 10.17 -2.79
N LYS A 60 -19.18 10.61 -2.80
CA LYS A 60 -20.32 9.77 -3.21
C LYS A 60 -20.30 9.47 -4.71
N LEU A 61 -19.97 10.49 -5.51
CA LEU A 61 -19.90 10.35 -6.96
C LEU A 61 -18.76 9.43 -7.39
N ILE A 62 -17.60 9.55 -6.75
CA ILE A 62 -16.43 8.71 -7.08
C ILE A 62 -16.68 7.25 -6.70
N ASP A 63 -17.34 6.97 -5.58
CA ASP A 63 -17.64 5.61 -5.16
C ASP A 63 -18.67 4.95 -6.08
N ALA A 64 -19.75 5.66 -6.47
CA ALA A 64 -20.70 5.17 -7.45
C ALA A 64 -20.09 4.94 -8.84
N ALA A 65 -19.14 5.80 -9.26
CA ALA A 65 -18.39 5.60 -10.50
C ALA A 65 -17.48 4.39 -10.43
N ALA A 66 -16.79 4.19 -9.30
CA ALA A 66 -15.91 3.04 -9.08
C ALA A 66 -16.68 1.71 -9.14
N GLU A 67 -17.86 1.63 -8.53
CA GLU A 67 -18.73 0.45 -8.59
C GLU A 67 -19.13 0.12 -10.03
N LYS A 68 -19.56 1.12 -10.83
CA LYS A 68 -19.91 0.92 -12.23
C LYS A 68 -18.76 0.34 -13.05
N ILE A 69 -17.54 0.86 -12.87
CA ILE A 69 -16.34 0.38 -13.57
C ILE A 69 -16.03 -1.05 -13.19
N VAL A 70 -16.10 -1.38 -11.91
CA VAL A 70 -15.87 -2.73 -11.40
C VAL A 70 -16.89 -3.72 -11.96
N ASP A 71 -18.17 -3.33 -12.02
CA ASP A 71 -19.23 -4.18 -12.56
C ASP A 71 -19.03 -4.45 -14.05
N VAL A 72 -18.66 -3.43 -14.84
CA VAL A 72 -18.37 -3.60 -16.27
C VAL A 72 -17.19 -4.53 -16.48
N ALA A 73 -16.10 -4.37 -15.70
CA ALA A 73 -14.94 -5.23 -15.79
C ALA A 73 -15.25 -6.69 -15.39
N LYS A 74 -16.04 -6.90 -14.33
CA LYS A 74 -16.48 -8.23 -13.90
C LYS A 74 -17.38 -8.91 -14.94
N ARG A 75 -18.30 -8.17 -15.60
CA ARG A 75 -19.15 -8.70 -16.67
C ARG A 75 -18.34 -9.24 -17.85
N ASN A 76 -17.19 -8.62 -18.12
CA ASN A 76 -16.25 -9.07 -19.16
C ASN A 76 -15.32 -10.20 -18.71
N GLY A 77 -15.49 -10.72 -17.49
CA GLY A 77 -14.72 -11.84 -16.95
C GLY A 77 -13.26 -11.52 -16.61
N THR A 78 -12.93 -10.24 -16.39
CA THR A 78 -11.57 -9.84 -15.99
C THR A 78 -11.41 -9.81 -14.48
N GLU A 79 -10.23 -10.14 -14.01
CA GLU A 79 -9.87 -10.01 -12.59
C GLU A 79 -9.67 -8.54 -12.24
N VAL A 80 -10.40 -8.05 -11.25
CA VAL A 80 -10.30 -6.68 -10.75
C VAL A 80 -9.78 -6.70 -9.33
N SER A 81 -8.70 -5.98 -9.09
CA SER A 81 -8.27 -5.62 -7.76
C SER A 81 -9.05 -4.38 -7.34
N GLY A 82 -9.94 -4.54 -6.35
CA GLY A 82 -11.01 -3.63 -5.98
C GLY A 82 -10.64 -2.14 -5.85
N PRO A 83 -11.63 -1.25 -5.69
CA PRO A 83 -11.38 0.16 -5.53
C PRO A 83 -10.55 0.42 -4.27
N ILE A 84 -9.30 0.85 -4.45
CA ILE A 84 -8.37 1.17 -3.37
C ILE A 84 -8.47 2.67 -3.09
N PRO A 85 -8.86 3.09 -1.89
CA PRO A 85 -8.88 4.49 -1.54
C PRO A 85 -7.44 5.02 -1.40
N LEU A 86 -7.15 6.11 -2.09
CA LEU A 86 -5.90 6.85 -1.93
C LEU A 86 -6.10 8.03 -0.97
N PRO A 87 -5.03 8.56 -0.38
CA PRO A 87 -5.12 9.74 0.46
C PRO A 87 -5.78 10.90 -0.27
N THR A 88 -6.70 11.58 0.40
CA THR A 88 -7.39 12.76 -0.13
C THR A 88 -6.47 13.96 -0.06
N ASP A 89 -6.28 14.65 -1.19
CA ASP A 89 -5.57 15.91 -1.20
C ASP A 89 -6.46 17.01 -0.65
N LYS A 90 -5.89 17.85 0.21
CA LYS A 90 -6.58 18.96 0.86
C LYS A 90 -5.82 20.24 0.60
N GLU A 91 -6.46 21.18 -0.04
CA GLU A 91 -5.94 22.52 -0.26
C GLU A 91 -6.74 23.50 0.58
N ILE A 92 -6.04 24.26 1.44
CA ILE A 92 -6.65 25.27 2.29
C ILE A 92 -6.35 26.65 1.72
N ILE A 93 -7.39 27.34 1.28
CA ILE A 93 -7.30 28.69 0.72
C ILE A 93 -7.80 29.66 1.77
N THR A 94 -6.92 30.55 2.22
CA THR A 94 -7.25 31.57 3.21
C THR A 94 -7.46 32.90 2.52
N ILE A 95 -8.64 33.49 2.67
CA ILE A 95 -9.03 34.76 2.08
C ILE A 95 -9.32 35.77 3.19
N LEU A 96 -8.89 37.00 3.00
CA LEU A 96 -9.23 38.11 3.90
C LEU A 96 -10.70 38.52 3.67
N ARG A 97 -11.48 38.68 4.75
CA ARG A 97 -12.87 39.13 4.65
C ARG A 97 -13.00 40.59 4.27
N ALA A 98 -12.04 41.41 4.71
CA ALA A 98 -12.02 42.83 4.45
C ALA A 98 -10.86 43.22 3.53
N VAL A 99 -11.10 44.14 2.62
CA VAL A 99 -10.09 44.67 1.71
C VAL A 99 -9.01 45.47 2.46
N HIS A 100 -9.34 46.04 3.61
CA HIS A 100 -8.48 46.93 4.36
C HIS A 100 -8.66 46.83 5.86
N LYS A 101 -7.60 47.03 6.64
CA LYS A 101 -7.57 47.19 8.10
C LYS A 101 -7.66 45.89 8.93
N TYR A 102 -8.56 44.99 8.66
CA TYR A 102 -8.79 43.81 9.52
C TYR A 102 -7.98 42.59 9.05
N LYS A 103 -6.69 42.55 9.37
CA LYS A 103 -5.76 41.47 8.97
C LYS A 103 -6.14 40.11 9.58
N ASP A 104 -6.69 40.12 10.81
CA ASP A 104 -6.98 38.89 11.55
C ASP A 104 -8.32 38.26 11.18
N SER A 105 -9.19 39.02 10.48
CA SER A 105 -10.46 38.53 9.99
C SER A 105 -10.29 37.79 8.66
N ARG A 106 -10.19 36.45 8.73
CA ARG A 106 -9.94 35.60 7.56
C ARG A 106 -11.02 34.54 7.43
N GLU A 107 -11.31 34.13 6.21
CA GLU A 107 -12.09 32.94 5.89
C GLU A 107 -11.19 31.88 5.28
N GLN A 108 -11.40 30.64 5.67
CA GLN A 108 -10.68 29.50 5.14
C GLN A 108 -11.64 28.62 4.37
N PHE A 109 -11.28 28.36 3.11
CA PHE A 109 -11.99 27.41 2.25
C PHE A 109 -11.12 26.18 2.04
N GLU A 110 -11.73 25.00 2.08
CA GLU A 110 -11.06 23.74 1.89
C GLU A 110 -11.54 23.10 0.60
N LEU A 111 -10.59 22.80 -0.30
CA LEU A 111 -10.83 22.02 -1.50
C LEU A 111 -10.33 20.60 -1.24
N ARG A 112 -11.21 19.61 -1.33
CA ARG A 112 -10.85 18.20 -1.13
C ARG A 112 -10.95 17.44 -2.45
N THR A 113 -9.85 16.80 -2.87
CA THR A 113 -9.82 15.93 -4.04
C THR A 113 -9.71 14.48 -3.57
N HIS A 114 -10.80 13.74 -3.74
CA HIS A 114 -10.84 12.30 -3.46
C HIS A 114 -10.25 11.52 -4.63
N LYS A 115 -9.52 10.43 -4.31
CA LYS A 115 -8.86 9.59 -5.30
C LYS A 115 -9.16 8.12 -5.05
N ARG A 116 -9.42 7.36 -6.13
CA ARG A 116 -9.59 5.91 -6.08
C ARG A 116 -8.70 5.27 -7.16
N LEU A 117 -8.18 4.09 -6.85
CA LEU A 117 -7.36 3.30 -7.75
C LEU A 117 -8.01 1.95 -7.98
N ILE A 118 -8.11 1.55 -9.25
CA ILE A 118 -8.63 0.24 -9.66
C ILE A 118 -7.59 -0.38 -10.56
N ASP A 119 -7.09 -1.57 -10.23
CA ASP A 119 -6.17 -2.33 -11.06
C ASP A 119 -6.94 -3.48 -11.74
N ILE A 120 -6.94 -3.53 -13.05
CA ILE A 120 -7.56 -4.57 -13.88
C ILE A 120 -6.43 -5.47 -14.40
N ILE A 121 -6.50 -6.75 -14.07
CA ILE A 121 -5.47 -7.74 -14.38
C ILE A 121 -5.88 -8.50 -15.64
N LYS A 122 -4.97 -8.62 -16.61
CA LYS A 122 -5.18 -9.30 -17.90
C LYS A 122 -6.41 -8.79 -18.66
N PRO A 123 -6.44 -7.50 -19.00
CA PRO A 123 -7.58 -6.94 -19.73
C PRO A 123 -7.67 -7.57 -21.13
N SER A 124 -8.88 -7.90 -21.56
CA SER A 124 -9.14 -8.24 -22.96
C SER A 124 -9.44 -6.97 -23.76
N GLN A 125 -9.29 -7.02 -25.07
CA GLN A 125 -9.63 -5.88 -25.95
C GLN A 125 -11.09 -5.43 -25.73
N LYS A 126 -11.99 -6.39 -25.58
CA LYS A 126 -13.42 -6.12 -25.28
C LYS A 126 -13.62 -5.34 -23.97
N THR A 127 -12.76 -5.61 -22.98
CA THR A 127 -12.83 -4.88 -21.69
C THR A 127 -12.40 -3.44 -21.85
N ILE A 128 -11.38 -3.19 -22.67
CA ILE A 128 -10.88 -1.83 -22.95
C ILE A 128 -11.97 -1.02 -23.66
N ASP A 129 -12.58 -1.60 -24.70
CA ASP A 129 -13.65 -0.94 -25.46
C ASP A 129 -14.87 -0.67 -24.57
N ALA A 130 -15.23 -1.62 -23.72
CA ALA A 130 -16.32 -1.46 -22.76
C ALA A 130 -16.03 -0.37 -21.72
N LEU A 131 -14.79 -0.26 -21.24
CA LEU A 131 -14.40 0.79 -20.29
C LEU A 131 -14.43 2.19 -20.93
N MET A 132 -14.07 2.30 -22.21
CA MET A 132 -14.14 3.57 -22.94
C MET A 132 -15.58 4.04 -23.19
N SER A 133 -16.54 3.10 -23.23
CA SER A 133 -17.97 3.39 -23.44
C SER A 133 -18.77 3.58 -22.15
N VAL A 134 -18.13 3.52 -20.98
CA VAL A 134 -18.83 3.71 -19.69
C VAL A 134 -19.25 5.15 -19.50
N GLU A 135 -20.54 5.35 -19.30
CA GLU A 135 -21.09 6.65 -18.92
C GLU A 135 -20.87 6.93 -17.44
N LEU A 136 -20.09 7.94 -17.16
CA LEU A 136 -19.77 8.37 -15.82
C LEU A 136 -20.55 9.62 -15.43
N PRO A 137 -20.80 9.81 -14.13
CA PRO A 137 -21.41 11.03 -13.66
C PRO A 137 -20.49 12.23 -13.91
N ALA A 138 -21.08 13.37 -14.19
CA ALA A 138 -20.34 14.62 -14.31
C ALA A 138 -19.60 14.93 -13.00
N GLY A 139 -18.36 15.40 -13.11
CA GLY A 139 -17.51 15.69 -11.93
C GLY A 139 -16.55 14.58 -11.52
N VAL A 140 -16.46 13.49 -12.28
CA VAL A 140 -15.45 12.43 -12.11
C VAL A 140 -14.47 12.46 -13.26
N GLU A 141 -13.19 12.63 -12.95
CA GLU A 141 -12.09 12.51 -13.91
C GLU A 141 -11.52 11.10 -13.89
N ILE A 142 -11.21 10.57 -15.07
CA ILE A 142 -10.56 9.25 -15.23
C ILE A 142 -9.22 9.41 -15.89
N GLU A 143 -8.19 8.78 -15.29
CA GLU A 143 -6.89 8.58 -15.87
C GLU A 143 -6.65 7.07 -16.04
N ILE A 144 -6.45 6.61 -17.27
CA ILE A 144 -6.13 5.21 -17.59
C ILE A 144 -4.65 5.13 -17.93
N LYS A 145 -3.90 4.27 -17.20
CA LYS A 145 -2.50 3.96 -17.46
C LYS A 145 -2.38 2.48 -17.82
N LEU A 146 -1.79 2.22 -18.96
CA LEU A 146 -1.43 0.91 -19.48
C LEU A 146 -0.05 0.49 -18.98
#